data_8f34041b19172d3df2faeb68b8e0c6dc
#
_entry.id   8f34041b19172d3df2faeb68b8e0c6dc
#
_cell.length_a   1.000
_cell.length_b   1.000
_cell.length_c   1.000
_cell.angle_alpha   90.00
_cell.angle_beta   90.00
_cell.angle_gamma   90.00
#
_symmetry.space_group_name_H-M   'P 1'
#
loop_
_entity.id
_entity.type
_entity.pdbx_description
1 polymer ?
#
loop_
_entity_poly.entity_id
_entity_poly.type
_entity_poly.pdbx_seq_one_letter_code
_entity_poly.pdbx_strand_id
1 'polypeptide(L)'
;MVIVVHDQAELLEHNLPQFLTVAGAAQGEVIVVDDSSTDATPDVLKLLKEENPHLYTTFLPKSVPNNSRLRLALNIGVKAALADRVVFADIHRPPLSNEWLTGLENGEVTAVYCRLKHGAPEVTHQQFDNLDEATNFMLKAERRDGGGHKGRWFRMRRGMYDAIAVNKEHTLEAIKLFDQRLSMGRQLRLGMGVFLKNMFS
;
A
#
# COMPACT_ATOMS: atom_id res chain seq x y z
N MET A 1 1.39 0.77 -11.28
CA MET A 1 0.86 0.68 -9.87
C MET A 1 1.31 -0.62 -9.26
N VAL A 2 1.69 -0.65 -7.97
CA VAL A 2 2.16 -1.87 -7.27
C VAL A 2 1.24 -2.16 -6.09
N ILE A 3 0.71 -3.38 -6.03
CA ILE A 3 -0.20 -3.88 -4.99
C ILE A 3 0.40 -5.20 -4.47
N VAL A 4 0.53 -5.35 -3.15
CA VAL A 4 0.96 -6.60 -2.50
C VAL A 4 -0.23 -7.23 -1.82
N VAL A 5 -0.46 -8.53 -2.07
CA VAL A 5 -1.58 -9.30 -1.54
C VAL A 5 -1.11 -10.57 -0.83
N HIS A 6 -1.89 -11.04 0.14
CA HIS A 6 -1.70 -12.32 0.83
C HIS A 6 -3.04 -12.82 1.35
N ASP A 7 -3.52 -13.95 0.84
CA ASP A 7 -4.81 -14.56 1.15
C ASP A 7 -5.98 -13.55 0.99
N GLN A 8 -6.13 -12.97 -0.20
CA GLN A 8 -7.08 -11.90 -0.48
C GLN A 8 -7.88 -12.14 -1.78
N ALA A 9 -8.22 -13.39 -2.08
CA ALA A 9 -8.94 -13.77 -3.30
C ALA A 9 -10.23 -12.95 -3.51
N GLU A 10 -11.11 -12.88 -2.50
CA GLU A 10 -12.37 -12.15 -2.56
C GLU A 10 -12.18 -10.64 -2.81
N LEU A 11 -11.17 -10.04 -2.15
CA LEU A 11 -10.86 -8.62 -2.34
C LEU A 11 -10.31 -8.33 -3.74
N LEU A 12 -9.55 -9.26 -4.31
CA LEU A 12 -9.05 -9.14 -5.69
C LEU A 12 -10.20 -9.16 -6.69
N GLU A 13 -11.12 -10.10 -6.57
CA GLU A 13 -12.29 -10.17 -7.45
C GLU A 13 -13.12 -8.89 -7.45
N HIS A 14 -13.35 -8.31 -6.26
CA HIS A 14 -14.19 -7.13 -6.12
C HIS A 14 -13.47 -5.81 -6.45
N ASN A 15 -12.21 -5.66 -6.03
CA ASN A 15 -11.54 -4.38 -6.01
C ASN A 15 -10.53 -4.19 -7.15
N LEU A 16 -9.84 -5.27 -7.60
CA LEU A 16 -8.81 -5.15 -8.63
C LEU A 16 -9.34 -4.58 -9.96
N PRO A 17 -10.57 -4.89 -10.43
CA PRO A 17 -11.12 -4.29 -11.63
C PRO A 17 -11.17 -2.75 -11.60
N GLN A 18 -11.40 -2.14 -10.43
CA GLN A 18 -11.42 -0.68 -10.28
C GLN A 18 -10.02 -0.08 -10.45
N PHE A 19 -8.98 -0.73 -9.89
CA PHE A 19 -7.59 -0.32 -10.10
C PHE A 19 -7.18 -0.45 -11.57
N LEU A 20 -7.59 -1.52 -12.23
CA LEU A 20 -7.31 -1.74 -13.66
C LEU A 20 -7.99 -0.69 -14.53
N THR A 21 -9.23 -0.33 -14.24
CA THR A 21 -9.97 0.73 -14.95
C THR A 21 -9.25 2.06 -14.85
N VAL A 22 -8.87 2.47 -13.64
CA VAL A 22 -8.19 3.76 -13.40
C VAL A 22 -6.80 3.76 -14.02
N ALA A 23 -6.03 2.67 -13.88
CA ALA A 23 -4.72 2.54 -14.49
C ALA A 23 -4.79 2.55 -16.01
N GLY A 24 -5.76 1.84 -16.61
CA GLY A 24 -5.98 1.82 -18.06
C GLY A 24 -6.32 3.20 -18.63
N ALA A 25 -7.14 3.98 -17.93
CA ALA A 25 -7.44 5.36 -18.32
C ALA A 25 -6.20 6.27 -18.34
N ALA A 26 -5.21 5.99 -17.50
CA ALA A 26 -3.93 6.70 -17.44
C ALA A 26 -2.83 6.01 -18.28
N GLN A 27 -3.17 5.05 -19.13
CA GLN A 27 -2.21 4.22 -19.88
C GLN A 27 -1.12 3.57 -19.01
N GLY A 28 -1.45 3.30 -17.76
CA GLY A 28 -0.57 2.70 -16.78
C GLY A 28 -0.75 1.19 -16.68
N GLU A 29 0.11 0.56 -15.90
CA GLU A 29 0.10 -0.87 -15.59
C GLU A 29 -0.23 -1.12 -14.13
N VAL A 30 -0.82 -2.27 -13.83
CA VAL A 30 -1.04 -2.77 -12.47
C VAL A 30 -0.18 -4.02 -12.26
N ILE A 31 0.65 -3.98 -11.23
CA ILE A 31 1.55 -5.08 -10.86
C ILE A 31 1.07 -5.59 -9.50
N VAL A 32 0.58 -6.83 -9.48
CA VAL A 32 0.19 -7.50 -8.24
C VAL A 32 1.26 -8.50 -7.84
N VAL A 33 1.77 -8.36 -6.62
CA VAL A 33 2.75 -9.26 -6.02
C VAL A 33 2.04 -10.12 -4.99
N ASP A 34 1.89 -11.40 -5.27
CA ASP A 34 1.34 -12.38 -4.34
C ASP A 34 2.41 -12.80 -3.31
N ASP A 35 2.18 -12.50 -2.04
CA ASP A 35 3.04 -12.87 -0.93
C ASP A 35 2.79 -14.31 -0.45
N SER A 36 2.89 -15.28 -1.35
CA SER A 36 2.72 -16.73 -1.07
C SER A 36 1.36 -17.08 -0.46
N SER A 37 0.30 -16.62 -1.07
CA SER A 37 -1.07 -16.96 -0.67
C SER A 37 -1.32 -18.46 -0.67
N THR A 38 -2.23 -18.88 0.19
CA THR A 38 -2.65 -20.28 0.36
C THR A 38 -4.13 -20.50 0.03
N ASP A 39 -4.86 -19.42 -0.16
CA ASP A 39 -6.26 -19.39 -0.62
C ASP A 39 -6.35 -19.40 -2.17
N ALA A 40 -7.50 -19.03 -2.73
CA ALA A 40 -7.72 -18.93 -4.17
C ALA A 40 -7.06 -17.71 -4.85
N THR A 41 -6.27 -16.89 -4.13
CA THR A 41 -5.61 -15.68 -4.69
C THR A 41 -4.83 -15.97 -5.97
N PRO A 42 -3.99 -17.02 -6.08
CA PRO A 42 -3.25 -17.30 -7.32
C PRO A 42 -4.15 -17.60 -8.51
N ASP A 43 -5.26 -18.32 -8.28
CA ASP A 43 -6.21 -18.69 -9.35
C ASP A 43 -6.98 -17.46 -9.83
N VAL A 44 -7.44 -16.61 -8.92
CA VAL A 44 -8.10 -15.34 -9.24
C VAL A 44 -7.17 -14.42 -10.04
N LEU A 45 -5.92 -14.29 -9.64
CA LEU A 45 -4.92 -13.49 -10.36
C LEU A 45 -4.67 -14.02 -11.78
N LYS A 46 -4.65 -15.34 -11.95
CA LYS A 46 -4.50 -15.96 -13.27
C LYS A 46 -5.68 -15.60 -14.18
N LEU A 47 -6.92 -15.75 -13.72
CA LEU A 47 -8.11 -15.42 -14.48
C LEU A 47 -8.14 -13.94 -14.86
N LEU A 48 -7.93 -13.04 -13.90
CA LEU A 48 -7.93 -11.60 -14.15
C LEU A 48 -6.84 -11.17 -15.14
N LYS A 49 -5.69 -11.83 -15.12
CA LYS A 49 -4.59 -11.56 -16.05
C LYS A 49 -4.92 -11.95 -17.50
N GLU A 50 -5.65 -13.04 -17.71
CA GLU A 50 -6.06 -13.47 -19.04
C GLU A 50 -6.97 -12.43 -19.73
N GLU A 51 -7.77 -11.71 -18.94
CA GLU A 51 -8.70 -10.69 -19.42
C GLU A 51 -8.11 -9.29 -19.50
N ASN A 52 -6.98 -9.03 -18.80
CA ASN A 52 -6.43 -7.69 -18.64
C ASN A 52 -4.94 -7.62 -19.03
N PRO A 53 -4.62 -7.16 -20.25
CA PRO A 53 -3.24 -7.10 -20.74
C PRO A 53 -2.33 -6.13 -19.97
N HIS A 54 -2.92 -5.17 -19.22
CA HIS A 54 -2.19 -4.24 -18.36
C HIS A 54 -1.95 -4.77 -16.93
N LEU A 55 -2.42 -5.99 -16.63
CA LEU A 55 -2.16 -6.66 -15.36
C LEU A 55 -0.92 -7.54 -15.45
N TYR A 56 0.09 -7.20 -14.66
CA TYR A 56 1.25 -8.05 -14.43
C TYR A 56 1.15 -8.71 -13.06
N THR A 57 1.37 -10.02 -12.98
CA THR A 57 1.33 -10.77 -11.72
C THR A 57 2.65 -11.46 -11.47
N THR A 58 3.11 -11.41 -10.23
CA THR A 58 4.31 -12.13 -9.77
C THR A 58 4.10 -12.60 -8.34
N PHE A 59 4.99 -13.42 -7.82
CA PHE A 59 4.85 -13.98 -6.48
C PHE A 59 6.16 -13.97 -5.70
N LEU A 60 6.03 -14.03 -4.37
CA LEU A 60 7.12 -14.17 -3.44
C LEU A 60 7.23 -15.63 -2.95
N PRO A 61 8.39 -16.29 -3.01
CA PRO A 61 8.55 -17.65 -2.53
C PRO A 61 8.31 -17.78 -1.02
N LYS A 62 7.79 -18.94 -0.58
CA LYS A 62 7.56 -19.24 0.85
C LYS A 62 8.82 -19.23 1.71
N SER A 63 9.96 -19.50 1.13
CA SER A 63 11.28 -19.58 1.79
C SER A 63 11.82 -18.24 2.30
N VAL A 64 11.16 -17.12 1.98
CA VAL A 64 11.61 -15.80 2.42
C VAL A 64 11.26 -15.57 3.90
N PRO A 65 12.21 -15.10 4.75
CA PRO A 65 11.95 -14.80 6.14
C PRO A 65 10.88 -13.73 6.33
N ASN A 66 9.99 -13.89 7.33
CA ASN A 66 8.85 -13.01 7.58
C ASN A 66 9.20 -11.52 7.78
N ASN A 67 10.37 -11.22 8.32
CA ASN A 67 10.75 -9.84 8.67
C ASN A 67 10.97 -8.92 7.47
N SER A 68 11.14 -9.50 6.27
CA SER A 68 11.50 -8.74 5.06
C SER A 68 10.53 -8.95 3.91
N ARG A 69 9.45 -9.73 4.10
CA ARG A 69 8.54 -10.13 3.01
C ARG A 69 7.91 -8.95 2.29
N LEU A 70 7.24 -8.06 3.02
CA LEU A 70 6.61 -6.88 2.41
C LEU A 70 7.61 -6.01 1.65
N ARG A 71 8.80 -5.76 2.24
CA ARG A 71 9.85 -4.99 1.57
C ARG A 71 10.31 -5.66 0.28
N LEU A 72 10.50 -6.98 0.31
CA LEU A 72 10.92 -7.72 -0.87
C LEU A 72 9.82 -7.75 -1.93
N ALA A 73 8.57 -7.94 -1.55
CA ALA A 73 7.43 -7.89 -2.46
C ALA A 73 7.31 -6.52 -3.15
N LEU A 74 7.41 -5.42 -2.39
CA LEU A 74 7.42 -4.07 -2.95
C LEU A 74 8.60 -3.85 -3.92
N ASN A 75 9.82 -4.32 -3.56
CA ASN A 75 10.98 -4.23 -4.44
C ASN A 75 10.81 -5.02 -5.74
N ILE A 76 10.19 -6.19 -5.67
CA ILE A 76 9.87 -7.01 -6.87
C ILE A 76 8.90 -6.23 -7.76
N GLY A 77 7.83 -5.68 -7.19
CA GLY A 77 6.85 -4.88 -7.91
C GLY A 77 7.49 -3.66 -8.59
N VAL A 78 8.35 -2.92 -7.88
CA VAL A 78 9.07 -1.76 -8.45
C VAL A 78 10.00 -2.16 -9.58
N LYS A 79 10.72 -3.27 -9.45
CA LYS A 79 11.60 -3.77 -10.52
C LYS A 79 10.83 -4.20 -11.76
N ALA A 80 9.64 -4.74 -11.58
CA ALA A 80 8.75 -5.12 -12.68
C ALA A 80 8.10 -3.92 -13.37
N ALA A 81 7.98 -2.79 -12.68
CA ALA A 81 7.37 -1.58 -13.24
C ALA A 81 8.18 -1.00 -14.40
N LEU A 82 7.50 -0.65 -15.49
CA LEU A 82 8.11 0.00 -16.66
C LEU A 82 8.14 1.52 -16.50
N ALA A 83 7.14 2.10 -15.85
CA ALA A 83 7.00 3.54 -15.66
C ALA A 83 8.04 4.11 -14.69
N ASP A 84 8.41 5.39 -14.91
CA ASP A 84 9.33 6.12 -14.04
C ASP A 84 8.70 6.57 -12.72
N ARG A 85 7.38 6.55 -12.63
CA ARG A 85 6.63 6.86 -11.42
C ARG A 85 5.86 5.64 -10.94
N VAL A 86 6.03 5.30 -9.67
CA VAL A 86 5.43 4.12 -9.05
C VAL A 86 4.40 4.55 -8.01
N VAL A 87 3.21 3.96 -8.10
CA VAL A 87 2.11 4.15 -7.14
C VAL A 87 1.98 2.90 -6.30
N PHE A 88 2.21 2.99 -5.00
CA PHE A 88 1.93 1.92 -4.04
C PHE A 88 0.49 2.05 -3.57
N ALA A 89 -0.32 1.03 -3.79
CA ALA A 89 -1.74 1.02 -3.45
C ALA A 89 -2.12 -0.18 -2.56
N ASP A 90 -3.22 -0.03 -1.81
CA ASP A 90 -3.76 -1.09 -0.96
C ASP A 90 -5.06 -1.64 -1.58
N ILE A 91 -5.11 -2.96 -1.81
CA ILE A 91 -6.28 -3.65 -2.38
C ILE A 91 -7.57 -3.43 -1.57
N HIS A 92 -7.47 -3.12 -0.27
CA HIS A 92 -8.62 -2.82 0.58
C HIS A 92 -9.24 -1.43 0.31
N ARG A 93 -8.60 -0.60 -0.51
CA ARG A 93 -8.98 0.78 -0.79
C ARG A 93 -9.02 1.06 -2.28
N PRO A 94 -10.03 0.51 -2.95
CA PRO A 94 -10.19 0.71 -4.38
C PRO A 94 -10.46 2.18 -4.67
N PRO A 95 -9.99 2.67 -5.83
CA PRO A 95 -10.30 4.02 -6.28
C PRO A 95 -11.81 4.16 -6.52
N LEU A 96 -12.42 5.17 -5.89
CA LEU A 96 -13.85 5.47 -6.00
C LEU A 96 -14.15 6.44 -7.15
N SER A 97 -13.12 6.99 -7.81
CA SER A 97 -13.24 7.95 -8.90
C SER A 97 -12.04 7.85 -9.84
N ASN A 98 -12.25 8.14 -11.13
CA ASN A 98 -11.18 8.24 -12.12
C ASN A 98 -10.19 9.38 -11.81
N GLU A 99 -10.60 10.36 -11.01
CA GLU A 99 -9.72 11.45 -10.54
C GLU A 99 -8.65 10.97 -9.54
N TRP A 100 -8.75 9.74 -9.08
CA TRP A 100 -7.84 9.16 -8.09
C TRP A 100 -6.37 9.22 -8.51
N LEU A 101 -6.05 8.97 -9.80
CA LEU A 101 -4.70 9.11 -10.34
C LEU A 101 -4.35 10.54 -10.75
N THR A 102 -5.36 11.40 -10.98
CA THR A 102 -5.13 12.78 -11.40
C THR A 102 -4.36 13.53 -10.30
N GLY A 103 -3.22 14.12 -10.65
CA GLY A 103 -2.37 14.84 -9.69
C GLY A 103 -1.31 13.97 -8.99
N LEU A 104 -1.34 12.64 -9.10
CA LEU A 104 -0.25 11.78 -8.61
C LEU A 104 1.04 11.91 -9.45
N GLU A 105 0.96 12.56 -10.60
CA GLU A 105 2.10 12.84 -11.47
C GLU A 105 2.99 13.97 -10.95
N ASN A 106 2.46 14.81 -10.07
CA ASN A 106 3.12 16.02 -9.59
C ASN A 106 3.84 15.78 -8.26
N GLY A 107 4.93 16.53 -8.06
CA GLY A 107 5.72 16.50 -6.84
C GLY A 107 6.61 15.27 -6.72
N GLU A 108 7.48 15.26 -5.75
CA GLU A 108 8.40 14.15 -5.49
C GLU A 108 7.68 12.96 -4.84
N VAL A 109 6.83 13.24 -3.87
CA VAL A 109 5.94 12.28 -3.23
C VAL A 109 4.53 12.84 -3.21
N THR A 110 3.56 12.06 -3.65
CA THR A 110 2.14 12.45 -3.59
C THR A 110 1.33 11.32 -3.00
N ALA A 111 0.54 11.62 -1.97
CA ALA A 111 -0.41 10.70 -1.39
C ALA A 111 -1.83 11.06 -1.83
N VAL A 112 -2.64 10.06 -2.09
CA VAL A 112 -4.06 10.21 -2.42
C VAL A 112 -4.93 9.53 -1.40
N TYR A 113 -6.03 10.16 -1.07
CA TYR A 113 -7.12 9.54 -0.31
C TYR A 113 -8.47 9.97 -0.85
N CYS A 114 -9.44 9.07 -0.80
CA CYS A 114 -10.80 9.31 -1.23
C CYS A 114 -11.75 9.06 -0.06
N ARG A 115 -12.71 9.94 0.13
CA ARG A 115 -13.76 9.80 1.14
C ARG A 115 -15.11 10.06 0.50
N LEU A 116 -16.13 9.36 0.98
CA LEU A 116 -17.50 9.67 0.62
C LEU A 116 -17.97 10.87 1.47
N LYS A 117 -18.31 11.97 0.81
CA LYS A 117 -18.88 13.15 1.43
C LYS A 117 -20.25 13.42 0.82
N HIS A 118 -21.27 13.37 1.64
CA HIS A 118 -22.68 13.50 1.20
C HIS A 118 -23.05 12.51 0.08
N GLY A 119 -22.47 11.30 0.10
CA GLY A 119 -22.72 10.26 -0.90
C GLY A 119 -21.91 10.35 -2.21
N ALA A 120 -21.08 11.39 -2.36
CA ALA A 120 -20.19 11.56 -3.51
C ALA A 120 -18.73 11.32 -3.13
N PRO A 121 -17.88 10.72 -4.01
CA PRO A 121 -16.46 10.58 -3.77
C PRO A 121 -15.76 11.96 -3.82
N GLU A 122 -15.04 12.30 -2.77
CA GLU A 122 -14.15 13.47 -2.71
C GLU A 122 -12.71 12.98 -2.68
N VAL A 123 -11.96 13.24 -3.75
CA VAL A 123 -10.55 12.85 -3.89
C VAL A 123 -9.66 14.00 -3.42
N THR A 124 -8.68 13.70 -2.60
CA THR A 124 -7.68 14.67 -2.12
C THR A 124 -6.29 14.15 -2.39
N HIS A 125 -5.46 15.02 -2.95
CA HIS A 125 -4.04 14.78 -3.19
C HIS A 125 -3.21 15.65 -2.24
N GLN A 126 -2.29 15.01 -1.52
CA GLN A 126 -1.35 15.68 -0.64
C GLN A 126 0.06 15.53 -1.23
N GLN A 127 0.64 16.65 -1.65
CA GLN A 127 2.03 16.69 -2.15
C GLN A 127 2.99 16.95 -0.99
N PHE A 128 4.18 16.37 -1.09
CA PHE A 128 5.28 16.54 -0.15
C PHE A 128 6.56 16.83 -0.93
N ASP A 129 7.39 17.72 -0.41
CA ASP A 129 8.65 18.12 -1.05
C ASP A 129 9.70 17.00 -1.01
N ASN A 130 9.57 16.09 -0.05
CA ASN A 130 10.47 14.95 0.08
C ASN A 130 9.81 13.81 0.89
N LEU A 131 10.47 12.65 0.84
CA LEU A 131 9.97 11.43 1.48
C LEU A 131 9.95 11.51 3.01
N ASP A 132 10.89 12.24 3.63
CA ASP A 132 10.94 12.43 5.08
C ASP A 132 9.75 13.24 5.58
N GLU A 133 9.37 14.27 4.86
CA GLU A 133 8.17 15.05 5.15
C GLU A 133 6.91 14.20 5.08
N ALA A 134 6.72 13.46 3.97
CA ALA A 134 5.61 12.53 3.80
C ALA A 134 5.52 11.52 4.95
N THR A 135 6.66 10.93 5.32
CA THR A 135 6.71 9.94 6.38
C THR A 135 6.42 10.55 7.75
N ASN A 136 6.95 11.75 8.04
CA ASN A 136 6.68 12.47 9.29
C ASN A 136 5.22 12.89 9.39
N PHE A 137 4.62 13.31 8.30
CA PHE A 137 3.19 13.64 8.26
C PHE A 137 2.33 12.42 8.57
N MET A 138 2.58 11.28 7.91
CA MET A 138 1.89 10.03 8.16
C MET A 138 1.98 9.58 9.63
N LEU A 139 3.16 9.71 10.24
CA LEU A 139 3.35 9.38 11.66
C LEU A 139 2.64 10.34 12.62
N LYS A 140 2.58 11.64 12.31
CA LYS A 140 1.87 12.65 13.14
C LYS A 140 0.37 12.45 13.09
N ALA A 141 -0.18 12.10 11.95
CA ALA A 141 -1.60 11.84 11.81
C ALA A 141 -2.04 10.58 12.55
N GLU A 142 -1.21 9.53 12.54
CA GLU A 142 -1.42 8.32 13.36
C GLU A 142 -1.54 8.63 14.87
N ARG A 143 -0.80 9.63 15.37
CA ARG A 143 -0.85 10.03 16.79
C ARG A 143 -2.11 10.83 17.15
N ARG A 144 -2.66 11.62 16.22
CA ARG A 144 -3.85 12.46 16.47
C ARG A 144 -5.14 11.66 16.58
N ASP A 145 -5.23 10.53 15.89
CA ASP A 145 -6.45 9.71 15.87
C ASP A 145 -6.63 8.81 17.11
N GLY A 146 -5.90 9.09 18.19
CA GLY A 146 -6.19 8.58 19.54
C GLY A 146 -6.27 7.07 19.65
N GLY A 147 -5.32 6.35 19.08
CA GLY A 147 -5.32 4.90 18.96
C GLY A 147 -5.36 4.13 20.28
N GLY A 148 -6.48 4.10 20.96
CA GLY A 148 -6.73 3.33 22.17
C GLY A 148 -7.21 1.88 21.99
N HIS A 149 -7.25 1.31 20.78
CA HIS A 149 -7.79 -0.04 20.56
C HIS A 149 -6.82 -0.96 19.82
N LYS A 150 -6.36 -2.01 20.49
CA LYS A 150 -5.56 -3.14 19.95
C LYS A 150 -6.23 -3.70 18.69
N GLY A 151 -5.68 -3.54 17.52
CA GLY A 151 -6.22 -3.99 16.24
C GLY A 151 -6.62 -2.87 15.26
N ARG A 152 -6.87 -1.67 15.75
CA ARG A 152 -7.15 -0.50 14.92
C ARG A 152 -5.89 0.09 14.26
N TRP A 153 -4.74 -0.09 14.88
CA TRP A 153 -3.46 0.44 14.41
C TRP A 153 -3.06 -0.01 13.00
N PHE A 154 -3.29 -1.28 12.68
CA PHE A 154 -2.94 -1.81 11.37
C PHE A 154 -3.91 -1.31 10.28
N ARG A 155 -5.20 -1.16 10.63
CA ARG A 155 -6.22 -0.58 9.73
C ARG A 155 -6.04 0.91 9.53
N MET A 156 -5.56 1.66 10.51
CA MET A 156 -5.37 3.11 10.40
C MET A 156 -4.12 3.49 9.62
N ARG A 157 -3.06 2.68 9.69
CA ARG A 157 -1.88 2.84 8.81
C ARG A 157 -2.24 2.68 7.34
N ARG A 158 -3.11 1.72 7.02
CA ARG A 158 -3.70 1.54 5.69
C ARG A 158 -4.83 2.54 5.42
N GLY A 159 -5.34 3.20 6.43
CA GLY A 159 -6.56 4.00 6.43
C GLY A 159 -6.42 5.47 6.18
N MET A 160 -5.20 6.00 6.12
CA MET A 160 -4.97 7.42 5.92
C MET A 160 -4.85 7.80 4.45
N TYR A 161 -4.15 6.97 3.69
CA TYR A 161 -4.00 7.14 2.24
C TYR A 161 -4.40 5.87 1.53
N ASP A 162 -5.03 6.02 0.39
CA ASP A 162 -5.39 4.91 -0.49
C ASP A 162 -4.19 4.47 -1.30
N ALA A 163 -3.32 5.43 -1.65
CA ALA A 163 -2.05 5.16 -2.32
C ALA A 163 -1.03 6.29 -2.13
N ILE A 164 0.23 5.96 -2.43
CA ILE A 164 1.37 6.88 -2.43
C ILE A 164 2.13 6.72 -3.73
N ALA A 165 2.34 7.82 -4.44
CA ALA A 165 3.15 7.89 -5.65
C ALA A 165 4.54 8.47 -5.35
N VAL A 166 5.57 7.83 -5.90
CA VAL A 166 6.97 8.27 -5.80
C VAL A 166 7.70 8.02 -7.12
N ASN A 167 8.75 8.79 -7.39
CA ASN A 167 9.61 8.52 -8.53
C ASN A 167 10.37 7.20 -8.32
N LYS A 168 10.56 6.43 -9.39
CA LYS A 168 11.15 5.09 -9.33
C LYS A 168 12.55 5.08 -8.73
N GLU A 169 13.34 6.10 -9.00
CA GLU A 169 14.69 6.27 -8.43
C GLU A 169 14.71 6.36 -6.91
N HIS A 170 13.66 6.94 -6.30
CA HIS A 170 13.51 7.11 -4.85
C HIS A 170 12.74 5.97 -4.17
N THR A 171 12.20 5.00 -4.94
CA THR A 171 11.36 3.93 -4.38
C THR A 171 12.09 3.03 -3.39
N LEU A 172 13.38 2.73 -3.61
CA LEU A 172 14.16 1.90 -2.71
C LEU A 172 14.37 2.56 -1.36
N GLU A 173 14.54 3.88 -1.34
CA GLU A 173 14.64 4.68 -0.13
C GLU A 173 13.29 4.76 0.59
N ALA A 174 12.21 5.01 -0.16
CA ALA A 174 10.85 4.99 0.34
C ALA A 174 10.52 3.67 1.06
N ILE A 175 10.81 2.54 0.42
CA ILE A 175 10.57 1.21 0.96
C ILE A 175 11.38 0.98 2.23
N LYS A 176 12.65 1.40 2.28
CA LYS A 176 13.50 1.29 3.47
C LYS A 176 12.95 2.11 4.64
N LEU A 177 12.57 3.36 4.39
CA LEU A 177 12.01 4.25 5.40
C LEU A 177 10.70 3.72 5.96
N PHE A 178 9.80 3.25 5.11
CA PHE A 178 8.54 2.62 5.54
C PHE A 178 8.80 1.37 6.39
N ASP A 179 9.72 0.50 5.98
CA ASP A 179 10.05 -0.73 6.71
C ASP A 179 10.73 -0.45 8.08
N GLN A 180 11.69 0.45 8.11
CA GLN A 180 12.37 0.84 9.36
C GLN A 180 11.40 1.40 10.39
N ARG A 181 10.45 2.24 9.98
CA ARG A 181 9.46 2.84 10.88
C ARG A 181 8.40 1.85 11.32
N LEU A 182 8.03 0.89 10.46
CA LEU A 182 7.19 -0.24 10.83
C LEU A 182 7.88 -1.13 11.89
N SER A 183 9.19 -1.36 11.78
CA SER A 183 9.95 -2.16 12.73
C SER A 183 10.13 -1.45 14.07
N MET A 184 10.44 -0.14 14.10
CA MET A 184 10.53 0.66 15.32
C MET A 184 9.19 0.71 16.08
N GLY A 185 8.08 0.91 15.38
CA GLY A 185 6.75 0.87 16.01
C GLY A 185 6.39 -0.51 16.58
N ARG A 186 6.98 -1.59 16.06
CA ARG A 186 6.83 -2.95 16.57
C ARG A 186 7.72 -3.18 17.80
N GLN A 187 8.96 -2.69 17.81
CA GLN A 187 9.89 -2.77 18.94
C GLN A 187 9.42 -1.94 20.14
N LEU A 188 8.92 -0.72 19.92
CA LEU A 188 8.32 0.11 20.97
C LEU A 188 7.11 -0.56 21.63
N ARG A 189 6.30 -1.31 20.88
CA ARG A 189 5.15 -2.05 21.42
C ARG A 189 5.56 -3.27 22.23
N LEU A 190 6.60 -3.98 21.80
CA LEU A 190 7.14 -5.12 22.56
C LEU A 190 7.78 -4.61 23.86
N GLY A 191 8.51 -3.50 23.84
CA GLY A 191 9.09 -2.86 25.03
C GLY A 191 8.02 -2.38 26.02
N MET A 192 6.93 -1.73 25.53
CA MET A 192 5.81 -1.31 26.40
C MET A 192 5.03 -2.50 26.97
N GLY A 193 4.84 -3.56 26.19
CA GLY A 193 4.15 -4.77 26.66
C GLY A 193 4.91 -5.48 27.77
N VAL A 194 6.24 -5.52 27.71
CA VAL A 194 7.10 -6.07 28.74
C VAL A 194 7.13 -5.15 29.97
N PHE A 195 7.20 -3.83 29.78
CA PHE A 195 7.19 -2.85 30.86
C PHE A 195 5.87 -2.90 31.66
N LEU A 196 4.73 -2.95 30.98
CA LEU A 196 3.43 -3.05 31.65
C LEU A 196 3.27 -4.40 32.37
N LYS A 197 3.79 -5.51 31.82
CA LYS A 197 3.72 -6.82 32.48
C LYS A 197 4.54 -6.86 33.77
N ASN A 198 5.70 -6.15 33.82
CA ASN A 198 6.55 -6.07 35.01
C ASN A 198 6.04 -5.05 36.04
N MET A 199 5.12 -4.17 35.68
CA MET A 199 4.51 -3.18 36.59
C MET A 199 3.29 -3.74 37.35
N PHE A 200 2.67 -4.83 36.86
CA PHE A 200 1.49 -5.47 37.45
C PHE A 200 1.74 -6.92 37.93
N SER A 201 3.00 -7.35 38.00
CA SER A 201 3.46 -8.57 38.68
C SER A 201 4.22 -8.21 39.94
#